data_dee86ed7d3a4b09328cdcdc38e9a565d
#
_entry.id   dee86ed7d3a4b09328cdcdc38e9a565d
#
_cell.length_a   1.000
_cell.length_b   1.000
_cell.length_c   1.000
_cell.angle_alpha   90.00
_cell.angle_beta   90.00
_cell.angle_gamma   90.00
#
_symmetry.space_group_name_H-M   'P 1'
#
loop_
_entity.id
_entity.type
_entity.pdbx_description
1 polymer ?
#
loop_
_entity_poly.entity_id
_entity_poly.type
_entity_poly.pdbx_seq_one_letter_code
_entity_poly.pdbx_strand_id
1 'polypeptide(L)'
;MPKWYDKYLSIYGKSINDIPNDVLDRIQYQLAEKQCADPLVSIVVIAYNEECRLAACLWSLSDLQTNYPIEILGVNNNSKDKTEEIYQRL
;
A
#
# COMPACT_ATOMS: atom_id res chain seq x y z
N MET A 1 -20.17 -9.08 13.56
CA MET A 1 -19.33 -7.85 13.67
C MET A 1 -18.28 -7.84 12.59
N PRO A 2 -18.14 -6.74 11.86
CA PRO A 2 -17.06 -6.64 10.90
C PRO A 2 -15.71 -6.65 11.61
N LYS A 3 -14.73 -7.26 10.99
CA LYS A 3 -13.37 -7.30 11.53
C LYS A 3 -12.57 -6.12 10.98
N TRP A 4 -11.52 -5.70 11.69
CA TRP A 4 -10.72 -4.54 11.31
C TRP A 4 -10.12 -4.67 9.89
N TYR A 5 -9.91 -5.90 9.42
CA TYR A 5 -9.31 -6.14 8.12
C TYR A 5 -10.33 -6.27 6.97
N ASP A 6 -11.63 -6.21 7.25
CA ASP A 6 -12.65 -6.47 6.22
C ASP A 6 -12.57 -5.48 5.07
N LYS A 7 -12.27 -4.20 5.35
CA LYS A 7 -12.18 -3.21 4.29
C LYS A 7 -11.01 -3.49 3.32
N TYR A 8 -9.90 -4.06 3.82
CA TYR A 8 -8.77 -4.41 2.97
C TYR A 8 -9.09 -5.61 2.10
N LEU A 9 -9.89 -6.55 2.62
CA LEU A 9 -10.34 -7.69 1.84
C LEU A 9 -11.25 -7.29 0.68
N SER A 10 -11.89 -6.12 0.75
CA SER A 10 -12.74 -5.64 -0.33
C SER A 10 -11.98 -5.45 -1.63
N ILE A 11 -10.67 -5.19 -1.57
CA ILE A 11 -9.82 -5.03 -2.74
C ILE A 11 -8.78 -6.14 -2.88
N TYR A 12 -8.70 -7.03 -1.91
CA TYR A 12 -7.78 -8.16 -1.96
C TYR A 12 -8.17 -9.10 -3.10
N GLY A 13 -7.19 -9.47 -3.91
CA GLY A 13 -7.43 -10.33 -5.05
C GLY A 13 -7.88 -9.59 -6.31
N LYS A 14 -8.00 -8.26 -6.27
CA LYS A 14 -8.40 -7.46 -7.42
C LYS A 14 -7.20 -6.85 -8.12
N SER A 15 -7.29 -6.77 -9.46
CA SER A 15 -6.32 -6.00 -10.25
C SER A 15 -6.48 -4.50 -9.94
N ILE A 16 -5.41 -3.72 -10.15
CA ILE A 16 -5.45 -2.27 -9.96
C ILE A 16 -6.58 -1.62 -10.78
N ASN A 17 -6.90 -2.16 -11.95
CA ASN A 17 -7.96 -1.63 -12.80
C ASN A 17 -9.36 -1.85 -12.21
N ASP A 18 -9.50 -2.79 -11.29
CA ASP A 18 -10.77 -3.13 -10.65
C ASP A 18 -10.95 -2.46 -9.29
N ILE A 19 -9.95 -1.70 -8.83
CA ILE A 19 -10.02 -0.97 -7.57
C ILE A 19 -10.55 0.43 -7.86
N PRO A 20 -11.57 0.92 -7.11
CA PRO A 20 -12.08 2.28 -7.32
C PRO A 20 -10.98 3.34 -7.16
N ASN A 21 -11.01 4.36 -8.02
CA ASN A 21 -10.00 5.41 -8.00
C ASN A 21 -10.01 6.20 -6.69
N ASP A 22 -11.16 6.39 -6.07
CA ASP A 22 -11.25 7.08 -4.79
C ASP A 22 -10.52 6.33 -3.68
N VAL A 23 -10.54 5.00 -3.72
CA VAL A 23 -9.77 4.18 -2.79
C VAL A 23 -8.27 4.34 -3.05
N LEU A 24 -7.85 4.27 -4.31
CA LEU A 24 -6.44 4.46 -4.66
C LEU A 24 -5.93 5.84 -4.26
N ASP A 25 -6.73 6.88 -4.51
CA ASP A 25 -6.37 8.25 -4.14
C ASP A 25 -6.22 8.40 -2.63
N ARG A 26 -7.10 7.77 -1.87
CA ARG A 26 -7.03 7.79 -0.41
C ARG A 26 -5.76 7.11 0.10
N ILE A 27 -5.42 5.96 -0.45
CA ILE A 27 -4.19 5.25 -0.08
C ILE A 27 -2.97 6.12 -0.38
N GLN A 28 -2.93 6.71 -1.56
CA GLN A 28 -1.83 7.57 -1.97
C GLN A 28 -1.66 8.75 -1.00
N TYR A 29 -2.76 9.43 -0.66
CA TYR A 29 -2.74 10.56 0.24
C TYR A 29 -2.23 10.16 1.63
N GLN A 30 -2.76 9.07 2.18
CA GLN A 30 -2.38 8.60 3.50
C GLN A 30 -0.94 8.13 3.57
N LEU A 31 -0.44 7.47 2.52
CA LEU A 31 0.96 7.06 2.46
C LEU A 31 1.88 8.27 2.39
N ALA A 32 1.52 9.27 1.60
CA ALA A 32 2.31 10.50 1.50
C ALA A 32 2.40 11.23 2.83
N GLU A 33 1.32 11.25 3.61
CA GLU A 33 1.32 11.89 4.92
C GLU A 33 2.21 11.18 5.94
N LYS A 34 2.43 9.87 5.77
CA LYS A 34 3.24 9.10 6.70
C LYS A 34 4.74 9.21 6.44
N GLN A 35 5.14 9.67 5.25
CA GLN A 35 6.55 9.77 4.92
C GLN A 35 7.19 10.89 5.71
N CYS A 36 8.36 10.61 6.27
CA CYS A 36 9.15 11.58 7.03
C CYS A 36 10.52 11.73 6.38
N ALA A 37 11.02 12.97 6.30
CA ALA A 37 12.32 13.25 5.69
C ALA A 37 13.49 12.74 6.55
N ASP A 38 13.27 12.58 7.86
CA ASP A 38 14.29 12.11 8.80
C ASP A 38 13.69 10.99 9.65
N PRO A 39 13.46 9.80 9.05
CA PRO A 39 12.75 8.74 9.74
C PRO A 39 13.60 8.03 10.77
N LEU A 40 12.97 7.60 11.87
CA LEU A 40 13.57 6.73 12.85
C LEU A 40 13.44 5.26 12.45
N VAL A 41 12.37 4.92 11.72
CA VAL A 41 12.08 3.55 11.31
C VAL A 41 11.74 3.54 9.82
N SER A 42 12.33 2.61 9.08
CA SER A 42 11.98 2.38 7.67
C SER A 42 11.20 1.07 7.56
N ILE A 43 10.03 1.13 6.95
CA ILE A 43 9.22 -0.06 6.64
C ILE A 43 9.44 -0.37 5.17
N VAL A 44 10.01 -1.54 4.88
CA VAL A 44 10.29 -1.95 3.51
C VAL A 44 9.25 -2.97 3.07
N VAL A 45 8.56 -2.67 1.97
CA VAL A 45 7.58 -3.57 1.37
C VAL A 45 8.20 -4.13 0.09
N ILE A 46 8.51 -5.41 0.11
CA ILE A 46 9.10 -6.10 -1.03
C ILE A 46 8.00 -6.91 -1.70
N ALA A 47 7.84 -6.74 -3.01
CA ALA A 47 6.82 -7.46 -3.76
C ALA A 47 7.41 -8.11 -5.01
N TYR A 48 6.93 -9.32 -5.27
CA TYR A 48 7.23 -10.07 -6.48
C TYR A 48 5.94 -10.66 -7.01
N ASN A 49 5.46 -10.14 -8.16
CA ASN A 49 4.21 -10.59 -8.78
C ASN A 49 3.02 -10.58 -7.81
N GLU A 50 2.82 -9.43 -7.13
CA GLU A 50 1.78 -9.26 -6.12
C GLU A 50 0.67 -8.31 -6.56
N GLU A 51 0.38 -8.24 -7.86
CA GLU A 51 -0.58 -7.26 -8.40
C GLU A 51 -1.97 -7.34 -7.77
N CYS A 52 -2.38 -8.52 -7.28
CA CYS A 52 -3.71 -8.69 -6.69
C CYS A 52 -3.73 -8.50 -5.16
N ARG A 53 -2.59 -8.28 -4.53
CA ARG A 53 -2.50 -8.21 -3.06
C ARG A 53 -1.80 -6.96 -2.55
N LEU A 54 -0.95 -6.35 -3.39
CA LEU A 54 -0.11 -5.25 -2.94
C LEU A 54 -0.93 -4.03 -2.49
N ALA A 55 -1.97 -3.68 -3.23
CA ALA A 55 -2.78 -2.51 -2.89
C ALA A 55 -3.45 -2.65 -1.52
N ALA A 56 -3.95 -3.85 -1.19
CA ALA A 56 -4.52 -4.10 0.13
C ALA A 56 -3.48 -3.97 1.24
N CYS A 57 -2.27 -4.48 1.00
CA CYS A 57 -1.15 -4.35 1.94
C CYS A 57 -0.80 -2.87 2.16
N LEU A 58 -0.67 -2.10 1.09
CA LEU A 58 -0.33 -0.68 1.18
C LEU A 58 -1.45 0.12 1.86
N TRP A 59 -2.70 -0.25 1.63
CA TRP A 59 -3.83 0.38 2.32
C TRP A 59 -3.72 0.18 3.83
N SER A 60 -3.43 -1.05 4.27
CA SER A 60 -3.29 -1.33 5.70
C SER A 60 -2.15 -0.52 6.32
N LEU A 61 -1.03 -0.37 5.61
CA LEU A 61 0.09 0.45 6.07
C LEU A 61 -0.28 1.93 6.10
N SER A 62 -1.09 2.39 5.17
CA SER A 62 -1.53 3.79 5.12
C SER A 62 -2.39 4.17 6.33
N ASP A 63 -3.04 3.19 6.95
CA ASP A 63 -3.84 3.39 8.15
C ASP A 63 -3.05 3.18 9.44
N LEU A 64 -1.76 2.83 9.35
CA LEU A 64 -0.92 2.61 10.53
C LEU A 64 -0.82 3.88 11.37
N GLN A 65 -1.02 3.74 12.66
CA GLN A 65 -0.85 4.85 13.61
C GLN A 65 0.38 4.59 14.46
N THR A 66 1.29 5.55 14.46
CA THR A 66 2.53 5.45 15.23
C THR A 66 2.99 6.85 15.64
N ASN A 67 3.64 6.92 16.79
CA ASN A 67 4.23 8.17 17.30
C ASN A 67 5.67 8.36 16.80
N TYR A 68 6.21 7.39 16.08
CA TYR A 68 7.58 7.46 15.58
C TYR A 68 7.60 7.98 14.15
N PRO A 69 8.59 8.82 13.78
CA PRO A 69 8.76 9.20 12.39
C PRO A 69 9.16 7.98 11.57
N ILE A 70 8.41 7.71 10.50
CA ILE A 70 8.63 6.54 9.66
C ILE A 70 8.75 6.93 8.19
N GLU A 71 9.31 6.02 7.40
CA GLU A 71 9.18 6.03 5.96
C GLU A 71 8.73 4.65 5.49
N ILE A 72 8.03 4.61 4.36
CA ILE A 72 7.59 3.36 3.74
C ILE A 72 8.25 3.30 2.37
N LEU A 73 9.04 2.25 2.14
CA LEU A 73 9.79 2.05 0.91
C LEU A 73 9.24 0.84 0.17
N GLY A 74 8.86 1.04 -1.09
CA GLY A 74 8.40 -0.04 -1.94
C GLY A 74 9.54 -0.59 -2.78
N VAL A 75 9.70 -1.90 -2.80
CA VAL A 75 10.69 -2.59 -3.62
C VAL A 75 9.98 -3.60 -4.52
N ASN A 76 10.09 -3.38 -5.84
CA ASN A 76 9.60 -4.32 -6.82
C ASN A 76 10.73 -5.27 -7.20
N ASN A 77 10.61 -6.54 -6.78
CA ASN A 77 11.65 -7.52 -7.01
C ASN A 77 11.47 -8.18 -8.40
N ASN A 78 11.68 -7.38 -9.46
CA ASN A 78 11.66 -7.85 -10.84
C ASN A 78 10.33 -8.52 -11.23
N SER A 79 9.22 -7.91 -10.84
CA SER A 79 7.88 -8.42 -11.17
C SER A 79 7.58 -8.28 -12.66
N LYS A 80 6.84 -9.25 -13.20
CA LYS A 80 6.42 -9.27 -14.61
C LYS A 80 4.95 -8.96 -14.80
N ASP A 81 4.23 -8.73 -13.70
CA ASP A 81 2.81 -8.37 -13.71
C ASP A 81 2.64 -6.86 -13.47
N LYS A 82 1.46 -6.44 -13.00
CA LYS A 82 1.14 -5.03 -12.76
C LYS A 82 1.62 -4.51 -11.41
N THR A 83 2.50 -5.23 -10.71
CA THR A 83 3.01 -4.80 -9.40
C THR A 83 3.67 -3.42 -9.49
N GLU A 84 4.48 -3.17 -10.53
CA GLU A 84 5.14 -1.87 -10.70
C GLU A 84 4.12 -0.75 -10.89
N GLU A 85 3.04 -1.00 -11.62
CA GLU A 85 1.99 0.00 -11.82
C GLU A 85 1.35 0.41 -10.50
N ILE A 86 1.19 -0.54 -9.57
CA ILE A 86 0.63 -0.26 -8.25
C ILE A 86 1.58 0.64 -7.46
N TYR A 87 2.88 0.35 -7.47
CA TYR A 87 3.86 1.19 -6.79
C TYR A 87 3.88 2.61 -7.36
N GLN A 88 3.78 2.75 -8.68
CA GLN A 88 3.79 4.07 -9.31
C GLN A 88 2.51 4.85 -9.02
N ARG A 89 1.37 4.17 -8.89
CA ARG A 89 0.08 4.79 -8.60
C ARG A 89 -0.01 5.26 -7.14
N LEU A 90 0.63 4.56 -6.24
CA LEU A 90 0.57 4.84 -4.80
C LEU A 90 1.89 5.34 -4.27
#